data_073e5d7962fefe05753682788ce1db1f
#
_entry.id   073e5d7962fefe05753682788ce1db1f
#
_cell.length_a   1.000
_cell.length_b   1.000
_cell.length_c   1.000
_cell.angle_alpha   90.00
_cell.angle_beta   90.00
_cell.angle_gamma   90.00
#
_symmetry.space_group_name_H-M   'P 1'
#
loop_
_entity.id
_entity.type
_entity.pdbx_description
1 polymer ?
#
loop_
_entity_poly.entity_id
_entity_poly.type
_entity_poly.pdbx_seq_one_letter_code
_entity_poly.pdbx_strand_id
1 'polypeptide(L)'
;TTNCLAPVAKVLNDTIGIERGLMTTIHAYTNDQKILDQIHSDLRRARAAAMSMIPTTTGAARAVGEVLPELKGKLDGSAVRVPTPDVSLVDLTFTPKRDTTREEVNSVLKAAAESGPLAGILQYTDEPLVSIDFQHTPASSTVDSLETAVLEGKLVRVVSWYDNEWGFSNRMVDTAGAMGKLL
;
A
#
# COMPACT_ATOMS: atom_id res chain seq x y z
N THR A 1 -5.42 -0.70 3.29
CA THR A 1 -4.10 -0.08 3.04
C THR A 1 -2.96 -0.86 3.68
N THR A 2 -3.06 -1.23 4.97
CA THR A 2 -2.01 -2.00 5.66
C THR A 2 -1.69 -3.32 4.93
N ASN A 3 -2.70 -3.98 4.39
CA ASN A 3 -2.55 -5.22 3.60
C ASN A 3 -1.66 -5.02 2.34
N CYS A 4 -1.71 -3.83 1.73
CA CYS A 4 -0.85 -3.46 0.62
C CYS A 4 0.56 -3.05 1.09
N LEU A 5 0.64 -2.20 2.12
CA LEU A 5 1.91 -1.62 2.58
C LEU A 5 2.83 -2.66 3.24
N ALA A 6 2.28 -3.58 4.03
CA ALA A 6 3.07 -4.50 4.85
C ALA A 6 4.02 -5.40 4.02
N PRO A 7 3.60 -6.09 2.95
CA PRO A 7 4.51 -6.93 2.16
C PRO A 7 5.62 -6.12 1.49
N VAL A 8 5.32 -4.93 0.98
CA VAL A 8 6.34 -4.03 0.39
C VAL A 8 7.34 -3.57 1.45
N ALA A 9 6.84 -3.08 2.59
CA ALA A 9 7.67 -2.61 3.69
C ALA A 9 8.55 -3.73 4.27
N LYS A 10 8.03 -4.97 4.33
CA LYS A 10 8.81 -6.13 4.77
C LYS A 10 10.00 -6.38 3.85
N VAL A 11 9.78 -6.49 2.55
CA VAL A 11 10.88 -6.75 1.59
C VAL A 11 11.92 -5.64 1.65
N LEU A 12 11.50 -4.39 1.64
CA LEU A 12 12.40 -3.24 1.67
C LEU A 12 13.19 -3.15 2.99
N ASN A 13 12.53 -3.43 4.12
CA ASN A 13 13.22 -3.42 5.42
C ASN A 13 14.21 -4.57 5.57
N ASP A 14 13.88 -5.76 5.10
CA ASP A 14 14.72 -6.95 5.21
C ASP A 14 15.97 -6.87 4.31
N THR A 15 15.91 -6.14 3.18
CA THR A 15 16.96 -6.10 2.17
C THR A 15 17.80 -4.82 2.22
N ILE A 16 17.17 -3.68 2.28
CA ILE A 16 17.79 -2.35 2.21
C ILE A 16 17.79 -1.68 3.58
N GLY A 17 16.78 -1.98 4.39
CA GLY A 17 16.49 -1.37 5.68
C GLY A 17 15.73 -0.06 5.54
N ILE A 18 14.71 0.11 6.37
CA ILE A 18 13.95 1.36 6.50
C ILE A 18 14.37 2.05 7.79
N GLU A 19 14.89 3.26 7.68
CA GLU A 19 15.17 4.11 8.83
C GLU A 19 13.90 4.80 9.30
N ARG A 20 13.24 5.51 8.39
CA ARG A 20 11.97 6.22 8.59
C ARG A 20 11.31 6.51 7.24
N GLY A 21 10.00 6.69 7.26
CA GLY A 21 9.28 7.01 6.02
C GLY A 21 7.90 7.57 6.26
N LEU A 22 7.36 8.17 5.22
CA LEU A 22 5.99 8.64 5.13
C LEU A 22 5.27 7.93 3.99
N MET A 23 4.03 7.57 4.23
CA MET A 23 3.16 6.97 3.23
C MET A 23 1.95 7.87 2.99
N THR A 24 1.60 8.04 1.72
CA THR A 24 0.30 8.59 1.34
C THR A 24 -0.48 7.51 0.58
N THR A 25 -1.68 7.20 1.02
CA THR A 25 -2.56 6.39 0.19
C THR A 25 -3.53 7.28 -0.57
N ILE A 26 -3.52 7.17 -1.90
CA ILE A 26 -4.55 7.70 -2.78
C ILE A 26 -5.61 6.62 -2.87
N HIS A 27 -6.75 6.87 -2.23
CA HIS A 27 -7.69 5.81 -1.88
C HIS A 27 -9.05 6.03 -2.50
N ALA A 28 -9.62 4.98 -3.07
CA ALA A 28 -11.01 4.95 -3.49
C ALA A 28 -11.94 5.39 -2.35
N TYR A 29 -13.07 6.01 -2.67
CA TYR A 29 -14.07 6.32 -1.65
C TYR A 29 -14.67 5.03 -1.05
N THR A 30 -15.15 5.12 0.16
CA THR A 30 -15.79 4.01 0.88
C THR A 30 -17.11 4.49 1.49
N ASN A 31 -17.83 3.60 2.17
CA ASN A 31 -19.08 3.96 2.86
C ASN A 31 -18.93 5.08 3.91
N ASP A 32 -17.71 5.39 4.34
CA ASP A 32 -17.46 6.54 5.23
C ASP A 32 -17.66 7.88 4.50
N GLN A 33 -17.45 7.94 3.19
CA GLN A 33 -17.67 9.13 2.38
C GLN A 33 -19.17 9.27 2.06
N LYS A 34 -19.62 10.53 1.95
CA LYS A 34 -21.02 10.88 1.71
C LYS A 34 -21.28 11.10 0.21
N ILE A 35 -22.47 10.75 -0.25
CA ILE A 35 -22.90 11.03 -1.63
C ILE A 35 -23.06 12.54 -1.84
N LEU A 36 -23.73 13.21 -0.90
CA LEU A 36 -23.87 14.67 -0.84
C LEU A 36 -23.16 15.22 0.37
N ASP A 37 -22.94 16.55 0.41
CA ASP A 37 -22.48 17.23 1.62
C ASP A 37 -23.43 16.92 2.78
N GLN A 38 -22.91 16.38 3.89
CA GLN A 38 -23.70 16.00 5.06
C GLN A 38 -22.91 16.26 6.34
N ILE A 39 -23.60 16.27 7.47
CA ILE A 39 -22.98 16.42 8.78
C ILE A 39 -22.02 15.25 9.05
N HIS A 40 -20.80 15.60 9.42
CA HIS A 40 -19.76 14.67 9.83
C HIS A 40 -18.84 15.37 10.85
N SER A 41 -18.30 14.63 11.83
CA SER A 41 -17.37 15.18 12.83
C SER A 41 -16.06 15.68 12.22
N ASP A 42 -15.57 15.02 11.16
CA ASP A 42 -14.49 15.51 10.31
C ASP A 42 -15.11 16.33 9.16
N LEU A 43 -14.84 17.63 9.14
CA LEU A 43 -15.40 18.56 8.16
C LEU A 43 -14.94 18.24 6.71
N ARG A 44 -13.80 17.62 6.52
CA ARG A 44 -13.34 17.18 5.19
C ARG A 44 -14.15 15.98 4.71
N ARG A 45 -14.46 15.02 5.59
CA ARG A 45 -15.31 13.85 5.27
C ARG A 45 -16.79 14.21 5.13
N ALA A 46 -17.18 15.41 5.53
CA ALA A 46 -18.55 15.94 5.34
C ALA A 46 -18.89 16.23 3.87
N ARG A 47 -17.88 16.31 2.99
CA ARG A 47 -18.04 16.72 1.60
C ARG A 47 -18.38 15.53 0.68
N ALA A 48 -19.09 15.84 -0.41
CA ALA A 48 -19.51 14.87 -1.42
C ALA A 48 -18.32 14.14 -2.05
N ALA A 49 -18.30 12.81 -1.96
CA ALA A 49 -17.18 11.97 -2.35
C ALA A 49 -16.86 12.05 -3.85
N ALA A 50 -17.88 12.08 -4.69
CA ALA A 50 -17.70 12.06 -6.15
C ALA A 50 -17.21 13.40 -6.73
N MET A 51 -17.15 14.46 -5.92
CA MET A 51 -16.80 15.81 -6.38
C MET A 51 -15.52 16.36 -5.74
N SER A 52 -14.89 15.59 -4.84
CA SER A 52 -13.81 16.15 -4.02
C SER A 52 -12.67 15.16 -3.80
N MET A 53 -11.45 15.63 -3.83
CA MET A 53 -10.31 14.97 -3.20
C MET A 53 -10.32 15.32 -1.71
N ILE A 54 -10.38 14.33 -0.83
CA ILE A 54 -10.59 14.51 0.61
C ILE A 54 -9.35 14.04 1.37
N PRO A 55 -8.45 14.93 1.80
CA PRO A 55 -7.37 14.56 2.71
C PRO A 55 -7.94 14.12 4.06
N THR A 56 -7.41 13.03 4.59
CA THR A 56 -7.85 12.48 5.87
C THR A 56 -6.74 11.70 6.56
N THR A 57 -6.94 11.40 7.82
CA THR A 57 -6.00 10.56 8.57
C THR A 57 -6.15 9.09 8.19
N THR A 58 -5.06 8.35 8.35
CA THR A 58 -5.07 6.88 8.28
C THR A 58 -4.16 6.31 9.36
N GLY A 59 -4.60 5.23 9.98
CA GLY A 59 -3.77 4.45 10.91
C GLY A 59 -2.91 3.39 10.20
N ALA A 60 -3.03 3.25 8.88
CA ALA A 60 -2.46 2.12 8.15
C ALA A 60 -0.93 2.03 8.26
N ALA A 61 -0.22 3.16 8.16
CA ALA A 61 1.24 3.15 8.27
C ALA A 61 1.71 2.75 9.68
N ARG A 62 1.03 3.23 10.71
CA ARG A 62 1.31 2.86 12.10
C ARG A 62 0.96 1.41 12.40
N ALA A 63 -0.13 0.91 11.80
CA ALA A 63 -0.57 -0.48 11.96
C ALA A 63 0.42 -1.49 11.34
N VAL A 64 1.28 -1.09 10.41
CA VAL A 64 2.39 -1.93 9.94
C VAL A 64 3.30 -2.35 11.11
N GLY A 65 3.52 -1.49 12.10
CA GLY A 65 4.29 -1.81 13.28
C GLY A 65 3.68 -2.89 14.20
N GLU A 66 2.40 -3.24 14.02
CA GLU A 66 1.76 -4.35 14.76
C GLU A 66 2.08 -5.71 14.11
N VAL A 67 2.31 -5.75 12.79
CA VAL A 67 2.64 -6.97 12.04
C VAL A 67 4.15 -7.08 11.75
N LEU A 68 4.86 -5.97 11.74
CA LEU A 68 6.31 -5.87 11.57
C LEU A 68 6.88 -5.01 12.72
N PRO A 69 7.11 -5.60 13.91
CA PRO A 69 7.50 -4.87 15.11
C PRO A 69 8.77 -4.03 14.94
N GLU A 70 9.69 -4.44 14.06
CA GLU A 70 10.92 -3.74 13.72
C GLU A 70 10.68 -2.39 13.00
N LEU A 71 9.47 -2.18 12.45
CA LEU A 71 9.06 -0.93 11.83
C LEU A 71 8.20 -0.03 12.74
N LYS A 72 7.97 -0.46 13.99
CA LYS A 72 7.19 0.34 14.93
C LYS A 72 7.79 1.72 15.15
N GLY A 73 6.97 2.75 14.92
CA GLY A 73 7.38 4.15 15.06
C GLY A 73 8.24 4.71 13.91
N LYS A 74 8.55 3.91 12.89
CA LYS A 74 9.35 4.36 11.74
C LYS A 74 8.51 4.84 10.55
N LEU A 75 7.27 4.41 10.47
CA LEU A 75 6.35 4.78 9.41
C LEU A 75 5.14 5.53 9.98
N ASP A 76 4.79 6.63 9.32
CA ASP A 76 3.51 7.33 9.51
C ASP A 76 2.94 7.73 8.15
N GLY A 77 1.73 8.27 8.11
CA GLY A 77 1.16 8.64 6.83
C GLY A 77 -0.25 9.24 6.89
N SER A 78 -0.75 9.53 5.71
CA SER A 78 -2.06 10.13 5.48
C SER A 78 -2.78 9.43 4.33
N ALA A 79 -4.05 9.75 4.17
CA ALA A 79 -4.87 9.30 3.06
C ALA A 79 -5.46 10.49 2.31
N VAL A 80 -5.61 10.34 1.00
CA VAL A 80 -6.41 11.22 0.15
C VAL A 80 -7.49 10.37 -0.50
N ARG A 81 -8.76 10.56 -0.13
CA ARG A 81 -9.88 9.93 -0.83
C ARG A 81 -10.10 10.65 -2.15
N VAL A 82 -10.31 9.88 -3.21
CA VAL A 82 -10.51 10.38 -4.58
C VAL A 82 -11.83 9.87 -5.15
N PRO A 83 -12.40 10.55 -6.16
CA PRO A 83 -13.65 10.15 -6.82
C PRO A 83 -13.49 8.88 -7.69
N THR A 84 -13.03 7.80 -7.10
CA THR A 84 -12.81 6.49 -7.74
C THR A 84 -13.49 5.43 -6.89
N PRO A 85 -14.30 4.52 -7.47
CA PRO A 85 -15.11 3.58 -6.69
C PRO A 85 -14.31 2.44 -6.09
N ASP A 86 -13.22 2.03 -6.73
CA ASP A 86 -12.40 0.89 -6.33
C ASP A 86 -10.97 1.07 -6.82
N VAL A 87 -10.06 0.29 -6.28
CA VAL A 87 -8.60 0.34 -6.45
C VAL A 87 -7.97 1.61 -5.87
N SER A 88 -6.96 1.40 -5.10
CA SER A 88 -6.21 2.41 -4.37
C SER A 88 -4.72 2.24 -4.61
N LEU A 89 -3.95 3.25 -4.23
CA LEU A 89 -2.51 3.30 -4.41
C LEU A 89 -1.83 3.69 -3.10
N VAL A 90 -0.74 3.02 -2.78
CA VAL A 90 0.20 3.42 -1.73
C VAL A 90 1.41 4.07 -2.38
N ASP A 91 1.73 5.29 -1.97
CA ASP A 91 2.96 6.01 -2.28
C ASP A 91 3.81 6.06 -1.00
N LEU A 92 4.86 5.24 -0.95
CA LEU A 92 5.77 5.15 0.18
C LEU A 92 7.07 5.86 -0.16
N THR A 93 7.42 6.88 0.61
CA THR A 93 8.73 7.53 0.55
C THR A 93 9.47 7.30 1.87
N PHE A 94 10.72 6.80 1.79
CA PHE A 94 11.49 6.46 2.98
C PHE A 94 12.99 6.73 2.83
N THR A 95 13.66 6.91 3.96
CA THR A 95 15.12 6.94 4.07
C THR A 95 15.62 5.50 4.27
N PRO A 96 16.46 4.98 3.35
CA PRO A 96 17.07 3.66 3.53
C PRO A 96 18.19 3.70 4.57
N LYS A 97 18.51 2.56 5.19
CA LYS A 97 19.63 2.45 6.15
C LYS A 97 21.00 2.42 5.47
N ARG A 98 21.05 2.17 4.19
CA ARG A 98 22.25 2.22 3.35
C ARG A 98 21.89 2.77 1.97
N ASP A 99 22.88 3.28 1.27
CA ASP A 99 22.66 3.75 -0.10
C ASP A 99 22.16 2.60 -0.98
N THR A 100 21.24 2.93 -1.89
CA THR A 100 20.61 1.99 -2.81
C THR A 100 20.38 2.63 -4.18
N THR A 101 19.96 1.84 -5.15
CA THR A 101 19.60 2.29 -6.49
C THR A 101 18.19 1.87 -6.87
N ARG A 102 17.62 2.49 -7.88
CA ARG A 102 16.31 2.12 -8.43
C ARG A 102 16.30 0.66 -8.88
N GLU A 103 17.37 0.23 -9.54
CA GLU A 103 17.52 -1.13 -10.06
C GLU A 103 17.52 -2.15 -8.92
N GLU A 104 18.24 -1.86 -7.84
CA GLU A 104 18.27 -2.73 -6.65
C GLU A 104 16.90 -2.82 -6.00
N VAL A 105 16.23 -1.68 -5.77
CA VAL A 105 14.87 -1.62 -5.19
C VAL A 105 13.90 -2.47 -6.02
N ASN A 106 13.89 -2.28 -7.34
CA ASN A 106 13.03 -3.03 -8.24
C ASN A 106 13.39 -4.52 -8.26
N SER A 107 14.67 -4.86 -8.24
CA SER A 107 15.14 -6.25 -8.27
C SER A 107 14.67 -7.04 -7.03
N VAL A 108 14.83 -6.47 -5.84
CA VAL A 108 14.43 -7.17 -4.59
C VAL A 108 12.91 -7.34 -4.49
N LEU A 109 12.14 -6.35 -4.94
CA LEU A 109 10.68 -6.43 -4.95
C LEU A 109 10.18 -7.43 -5.98
N LYS A 110 10.77 -7.46 -7.18
CA LYS A 110 10.46 -8.43 -8.24
C LYS A 110 10.76 -9.86 -7.77
N ALA A 111 11.93 -10.10 -7.22
CA ALA A 111 12.32 -11.41 -6.70
C ALA A 111 11.36 -11.91 -5.61
N ALA A 112 10.91 -11.03 -4.71
CA ALA A 112 9.95 -11.38 -3.65
C ALA A 112 8.53 -11.65 -4.21
N ALA A 113 8.15 -11.02 -5.30
CA ALA A 113 6.87 -11.28 -5.99
C ALA A 113 6.87 -12.61 -6.75
N GLU A 114 8.01 -13.00 -7.32
CA GLU A 114 8.15 -14.21 -8.14
C GLU A 114 8.36 -15.48 -7.30
N SER A 115 8.92 -15.35 -6.10
CA SER A 115 9.30 -16.53 -5.29
C SER A 115 9.24 -16.25 -3.78
N GLY A 116 9.17 -17.35 -3.01
CA GLY A 116 9.18 -17.29 -1.55
C GLY A 116 7.79 -17.05 -0.93
N PRO A 117 7.73 -16.64 0.33
CA PRO A 117 6.48 -16.60 1.11
C PRO A 117 5.50 -15.51 0.67
N LEU A 118 5.94 -14.54 -0.13
CA LEU A 118 5.10 -13.46 -0.64
C LEU A 118 4.62 -13.69 -2.08
N ALA A 119 5.05 -14.77 -2.73
CA ALA A 119 4.56 -15.12 -4.07
C ALA A 119 3.03 -15.29 -4.07
N GLY A 120 2.35 -14.61 -4.99
CA GLY A 120 0.88 -14.55 -5.05
C GLY A 120 0.22 -13.56 -4.09
N ILE A 121 0.95 -13.05 -3.08
CA ILE A 121 0.51 -11.98 -2.18
C ILE A 121 1.04 -10.62 -2.67
N LEU A 122 2.31 -10.58 -3.01
CA LEU A 122 2.96 -9.46 -3.68
C LEU A 122 3.05 -9.76 -5.18
N GLN A 123 2.76 -8.77 -5.99
CA GLN A 123 2.95 -8.77 -7.44
C GLN A 123 3.84 -7.60 -7.87
N TYR A 124 4.30 -7.64 -9.09
CA TYR A 124 5.19 -6.64 -9.67
C TYR A 124 4.80 -6.40 -11.12
N THR A 125 4.76 -5.14 -11.55
CA THR A 125 4.52 -4.77 -12.95
C THR A 125 5.57 -3.77 -13.44
N ASP A 126 5.91 -3.85 -14.71
CA ASP A 126 6.68 -2.88 -15.48
C ASP A 126 5.87 -2.32 -16.66
N GLU A 127 4.55 -2.52 -16.63
CA GLU A 127 3.62 -1.98 -17.60
C GLU A 127 3.02 -0.64 -17.12
N PRO A 128 2.73 0.30 -18.04
CA PRO A 128 2.15 1.60 -17.71
C PRO A 128 0.63 1.49 -17.46
N LEU A 129 0.25 0.91 -16.33
CA LEU A 129 -1.12 0.63 -15.95
C LEU A 129 -1.70 1.73 -15.05
N VAL A 130 -3.03 1.75 -14.94
CA VAL A 130 -3.79 2.66 -14.08
C VAL A 130 -4.78 1.88 -13.20
N SER A 131 -5.45 2.56 -12.27
CA SER A 131 -6.26 1.91 -11.23
C SER A 131 -7.24 0.87 -11.75
N ILE A 132 -7.94 1.11 -12.86
CA ILE A 132 -8.95 0.18 -13.38
C ILE A 132 -8.37 -1.18 -13.80
N ASP A 133 -7.09 -1.21 -14.19
CA ASP A 133 -6.42 -2.43 -14.64
C ASP A 133 -6.15 -3.41 -13.48
N PHE A 134 -6.19 -2.90 -12.24
CA PHE A 134 -5.97 -3.70 -11.02
C PHE A 134 -7.27 -4.16 -10.34
N GLN A 135 -8.43 -3.81 -10.90
CA GLN A 135 -9.71 -4.25 -10.33
C GLN A 135 -9.82 -5.78 -10.37
N HIS A 136 -10.27 -6.36 -9.25
CA HIS A 136 -10.34 -7.80 -9.01
C HIS A 136 -8.97 -8.52 -9.02
N THR A 137 -7.89 -7.79 -8.88
CA THR A 137 -6.58 -8.41 -8.63
C THR A 137 -6.54 -9.01 -7.23
N PRO A 138 -6.28 -10.33 -7.08
CA PRO A 138 -6.31 -10.99 -5.77
C PRO A 138 -5.09 -10.70 -4.89
N ALA A 139 -4.05 -10.11 -5.45
CA ALA A 139 -2.85 -9.75 -4.70
C ALA A 139 -3.14 -8.68 -3.64
N SER A 140 -2.41 -8.73 -2.55
CA SER A 140 -2.45 -7.70 -1.51
C SER A 140 -1.81 -6.39 -1.99
N SER A 141 -0.84 -6.49 -2.88
CA SER A 141 -0.05 -5.35 -3.38
C SER A 141 0.57 -5.69 -4.72
N THR A 142 0.51 -4.77 -5.68
CA THR A 142 1.22 -4.86 -6.96
C THR A 142 2.17 -3.68 -7.09
N VAL A 143 3.48 -3.92 -7.01
CA VAL A 143 4.50 -2.87 -7.15
C VAL A 143 4.53 -2.36 -8.58
N ASP A 144 4.47 -1.04 -8.72
CA ASP A 144 4.66 -0.32 -9.98
C ASP A 144 6.12 0.11 -10.10
N SER A 145 6.89 -0.63 -10.89
CA SER A 145 8.33 -0.39 -11.02
C SER A 145 8.67 0.86 -11.81
N LEU A 146 7.75 1.34 -12.65
CA LEU A 146 7.94 2.56 -13.42
C LEU A 146 7.96 3.80 -12.51
N GLU A 147 7.23 3.74 -11.40
CA GLU A 147 7.10 4.79 -10.41
C GLU A 147 8.17 4.74 -9.30
N THR A 148 9.05 3.75 -9.30
CA THR A 148 10.17 3.69 -8.36
C THR A 148 11.17 4.81 -8.66
N ALA A 149 11.49 5.61 -7.64
CA ALA A 149 12.50 6.66 -7.72
C ALA A 149 13.48 6.58 -6.55
N VAL A 150 14.75 6.89 -6.82
CA VAL A 150 15.79 6.97 -5.80
C VAL A 150 16.59 8.25 -6.02
N LEU A 151 16.65 9.11 -5.01
CA LEU A 151 17.41 10.35 -5.03
C LEU A 151 18.70 10.17 -4.22
N GLU A 152 19.84 10.34 -4.89
CA GLU A 152 21.18 10.30 -4.31
C GLU A 152 21.46 9.04 -3.47
N GLY A 153 20.78 7.93 -3.78
CA GLY A 153 20.87 6.70 -3.02
C GLY A 153 20.20 6.73 -1.63
N LYS A 154 19.68 7.87 -1.19
CA LYS A 154 19.32 8.15 0.21
C LYS A 154 17.85 8.46 0.46
N LEU A 155 17.07 8.66 -0.58
CA LEU A 155 15.63 8.84 -0.50
C LEU A 155 14.97 7.97 -1.57
N VAL A 156 14.14 7.03 -1.13
CA VAL A 156 13.49 6.04 -1.98
C VAL A 156 12.00 6.27 -1.99
N ARG A 157 11.40 6.28 -3.17
CA ARG A 157 9.96 6.25 -3.38
C ARG A 157 9.57 4.94 -4.06
N VAL A 158 8.56 4.28 -3.53
CA VAL A 158 7.95 3.07 -4.12
C VAL A 158 6.44 3.26 -4.16
N VAL A 159 5.85 2.92 -5.30
CA VAL A 159 4.40 2.95 -5.50
C VAL A 159 3.88 1.52 -5.64
N SER A 160 2.74 1.24 -5.04
CA SER A 160 2.05 -0.03 -5.21
C SER A 160 0.54 0.13 -5.27
N TRP A 161 -0.08 -0.63 -6.15
CA TRP A 161 -1.52 -0.67 -6.39
C TRP A 161 -2.17 -1.80 -5.59
N TYR A 162 -3.42 -1.62 -5.22
CA TYR A 162 -4.22 -2.67 -4.58
C TYR A 162 -5.71 -2.45 -4.79
N ASP A 163 -6.42 -3.53 -5.10
CA ASP A 163 -7.87 -3.55 -4.95
C ASP A 163 -8.18 -3.60 -3.44
N ASN A 164 -8.72 -2.50 -2.91
CA ASN A 164 -8.92 -2.33 -1.47
C ASN A 164 -10.05 -3.22 -0.91
N GLU A 165 -10.87 -3.80 -1.77
CA GLU A 165 -11.95 -4.73 -1.42
C GLU A 165 -11.53 -6.18 -1.69
N TRP A 166 -11.12 -6.48 -2.93
CA TRP A 166 -10.88 -7.84 -3.39
C TRP A 166 -9.62 -8.46 -2.79
N GLY A 167 -8.52 -7.72 -2.73
CA GLY A 167 -7.26 -8.23 -2.17
C GLY A 167 -7.40 -8.64 -0.71
N PHE A 168 -8.10 -7.83 0.11
CA PHE A 168 -8.37 -8.17 1.50
C PHE A 168 -9.30 -9.38 1.64
N SER A 169 -10.35 -9.47 0.82
CA SER A 169 -11.29 -10.60 0.82
C SER A 169 -10.58 -11.93 0.51
N ASN A 170 -9.63 -11.92 -0.44
CA ASN A 170 -8.79 -13.08 -0.72
C ASN A 170 -7.93 -13.49 0.48
N ARG A 171 -7.31 -12.53 1.17
CA ARG A 171 -6.51 -12.83 2.39
C ARG A 171 -7.36 -13.39 3.53
N MET A 172 -8.61 -13.00 3.65
CA MET A 172 -9.53 -13.62 4.62
C MET A 172 -9.76 -15.10 4.32
N VAL A 173 -9.97 -15.44 3.04
CA VAL A 173 -10.16 -16.85 2.61
C VAL A 173 -8.89 -17.65 2.85
N ASP A 174 -7.71 -17.11 2.50
CA ASP A 174 -6.42 -17.76 2.74
C ASP A 174 -6.19 -18.03 4.23
N THR A 175 -6.52 -17.05 5.08
CA THR A 175 -6.39 -17.19 6.54
C THR A 175 -7.33 -18.27 7.07
N ALA A 176 -8.59 -18.29 6.62
CA ALA A 176 -9.55 -19.32 7.00
C ALA A 176 -9.07 -20.72 6.56
N GLY A 177 -8.52 -20.83 5.34
CA GLY A 177 -7.93 -22.08 4.84
C GLY A 177 -6.71 -22.53 5.65
N ALA A 178 -5.87 -21.58 6.07
CA ALA A 178 -4.72 -21.90 6.94
C ALA A 178 -5.16 -22.38 8.32
N MET A 179 -6.17 -21.73 8.92
CA MET A 179 -6.75 -22.16 10.20
C MET A 179 -7.40 -23.54 10.11
N GLY A 180 -8.13 -23.83 9.02
CA GLY A 180 -8.76 -25.13 8.79
C GLY A 180 -7.77 -26.30 8.69
N LYS A 181 -6.51 -26.03 8.33
CA LYS A 181 -5.45 -27.06 8.30
C LYS A 181 -4.89 -27.40 9.70
N LEU A 182 -5.23 -26.63 10.71
CA LEU A 182 -4.81 -26.83 12.10
C LEU A 182 -5.85 -27.64 12.92
N LEU A 183 -7.03 -27.87 12.34
CA LEU A 183 -8.11 -28.67 12.91
C LEU A 183 -8.03 -30.13 12.44
#